data_4e8016f73f59393a5b3b9a53734ad562
#
_entry.id   4e8016f73f59393a5b3b9a53734ad562
#
_cell.length_a   1.000
_cell.length_b   1.000
_cell.length_c   1.000
_cell.angle_alpha   90.00
_cell.angle_beta   90.00
_cell.angle_gamma   90.00
#
_symmetry.space_group_name_H-M   'P 1'
#
loop_
_entity.id
_entity.type
_entity.pdbx_description
1 polymer ?
#
loop_
_entity_poly.entity_id
_entity_poly.type
_entity_poly.pdbx_seq_one_letter_code
_entity_poly.pdbx_strand_id
1 'polypeptide(L)'
;MIFCYSGTGNSYYIAQRIADELHENIIDLNEKIKTNNYSSIETGNTIILVVPTYAWRIPRIVSNWFYKTEFVGAKRIWFVMNCGSEIGNASKYNSILANEKHLNYMGTKQILMPENYIAMFNAPQLEEAKEIVEKAEIDIKETII
;
A
#
# COMPACT_ATOMS: atom_id res chain seq x y z
N MET A 1 -4.51 3.89 -11.35
CA MET A 1 -5.27 2.78 -10.71
C MET A 1 -4.65 2.43 -9.38
N ILE A 2 -5.44 2.19 -8.35
CA ILE A 2 -4.99 1.93 -6.98
C ILE A 2 -5.28 0.47 -6.63
N PHE A 3 -4.27 -0.24 -6.14
CA PHE A 3 -4.40 -1.59 -5.59
C PHE A 3 -4.21 -1.52 -4.08
N CYS A 4 -5.09 -2.14 -3.31
CA CYS A 4 -5.04 -2.11 -1.86
C CYS A 4 -5.14 -3.51 -1.27
N TYR A 5 -4.22 -3.82 -0.37
CA TYR A 5 -4.33 -4.94 0.56
C TYR A 5 -4.40 -4.39 1.98
N SER A 6 -5.42 -4.79 2.75
CA SER A 6 -5.62 -4.31 4.11
C SER A 6 -6.02 -5.44 5.04
N GLY A 7 -5.29 -5.61 6.15
CA GLY A 7 -5.63 -6.59 7.18
C GLY A 7 -6.65 -6.06 8.18
N THR A 8 -6.49 -4.83 8.65
CA THR A 8 -7.25 -4.24 9.76
C THR A 8 -7.93 -2.91 9.44
N GLY A 9 -7.78 -2.41 8.21
CA GLY A 9 -8.43 -1.19 7.74
C GLY A 9 -7.49 0.00 7.48
N ASN A 10 -6.32 0.07 8.08
CA ASN A 10 -5.41 1.21 7.93
C ASN A 10 -5.01 1.47 6.45
N SER A 11 -4.60 0.42 5.73
CA SER A 11 -4.26 0.55 4.31
C SER A 11 -5.46 0.96 3.47
N TYR A 12 -6.64 0.40 3.77
CA TYR A 12 -7.86 0.75 3.04
C TYR A 12 -8.25 2.20 3.26
N TYR A 13 -8.15 2.70 4.48
CA TYR A 13 -8.38 4.12 4.77
C TYR A 13 -7.47 5.03 3.93
N ILE A 14 -6.17 4.73 3.88
CA ILE A 14 -5.22 5.49 3.07
C ILE A 14 -5.57 5.41 1.58
N ALA A 15 -5.85 4.20 1.09
CA ALA A 15 -6.23 3.99 -0.31
C ALA A 15 -7.49 4.76 -0.70
N GLN A 16 -8.49 4.80 0.19
CA GLN A 16 -9.73 5.55 -0.03
C GLN A 16 -9.45 7.04 -0.13
N ARG A 17 -8.62 7.61 0.76
CA ARG A 17 -8.25 9.03 0.72
C ARG A 17 -7.52 9.40 -0.58
N ILE A 18 -6.59 8.53 -1.02
CA ILE A 18 -5.89 8.74 -2.30
C ILE A 18 -6.87 8.61 -3.48
N ALA A 19 -7.77 7.64 -3.44
CA ALA A 19 -8.76 7.41 -4.49
C ALA A 19 -9.74 8.58 -4.65
N ASP A 20 -10.23 9.12 -3.53
CA ASP A 20 -11.13 10.26 -3.53
C ASP A 20 -10.47 11.49 -4.17
N GLU A 21 -9.20 11.75 -3.86
CA GLU A 21 -8.46 12.90 -4.36
C GLU A 21 -8.07 12.76 -5.84
N LEU A 22 -7.69 11.55 -6.26
CA LEU A 22 -7.30 11.27 -7.65
C LEU A 22 -8.49 10.89 -8.55
N HIS A 23 -9.69 10.75 -8.00
CA HIS A 23 -10.88 10.22 -8.69
C HIS A 23 -10.61 8.87 -9.36
N GLU A 24 -9.90 7.99 -8.66
CA GLU A 24 -9.48 6.67 -9.11
C GLU A 24 -10.24 5.54 -8.38
N ASN A 25 -10.36 4.40 -9.04
CA ASN A 25 -10.94 3.21 -8.43
C ASN A 25 -9.89 2.43 -7.63
N ILE A 26 -10.35 1.77 -6.57
CA ILE A 26 -9.55 0.84 -5.77
C ILE A 26 -9.86 -0.59 -6.21
N ILE A 27 -8.81 -1.38 -6.46
CA ILE A 27 -8.91 -2.82 -6.62
C ILE A 27 -8.52 -3.47 -5.29
N ASP A 28 -9.45 -4.22 -4.71
CA ASP A 28 -9.25 -4.97 -3.46
C ASP A 28 -8.41 -6.23 -3.72
N LEU A 29 -7.19 -6.22 -3.21
CA LEU A 29 -6.29 -7.38 -3.31
C LEU A 29 -6.64 -8.50 -2.35
N ASN A 30 -7.34 -8.23 -1.27
CA ASN A 30 -7.79 -9.26 -0.34
C ASN A 30 -8.69 -10.26 -1.07
N GLU A 31 -9.64 -9.76 -1.86
CA GLU A 31 -10.54 -10.60 -2.66
C GLU A 31 -9.78 -11.35 -3.76
N LYS A 32 -8.92 -10.66 -4.51
CA LYS A 32 -8.12 -11.26 -5.58
C LYS A 32 -7.21 -12.38 -5.08
N ILE A 33 -6.53 -12.15 -3.96
CA ILE A 33 -5.63 -13.14 -3.35
C ILE A 33 -6.41 -14.32 -2.79
N LYS A 34 -7.52 -14.06 -2.08
CA LYS A 34 -8.38 -15.09 -1.50
C LYS A 34 -8.95 -16.05 -2.56
N THR A 35 -9.30 -15.52 -3.70
CA THR A 35 -9.86 -16.31 -4.82
C THR A 35 -8.82 -16.85 -5.78
N ASN A 36 -7.51 -16.66 -5.51
CA ASN A 36 -6.42 -17.01 -6.42
C ASN A 36 -6.60 -16.45 -7.83
N ASN A 37 -7.14 -15.23 -7.93
CA ASN A 37 -7.37 -14.56 -9.20
C ASN A 37 -6.12 -13.80 -9.64
N TYR A 38 -5.44 -14.33 -10.64
CA TYR A 38 -4.23 -13.78 -11.26
C TYR A 38 -4.47 -13.31 -12.70
N SER A 39 -5.73 -13.10 -13.09
CA SER A 39 -6.07 -12.61 -14.42
C SER A 39 -5.37 -11.28 -14.71
N SER A 40 -4.99 -11.07 -15.96
CA SER A 40 -4.42 -9.80 -16.40
C SER A 40 -5.38 -8.64 -16.11
N ILE A 41 -4.83 -7.50 -15.74
CA ILE A 41 -5.60 -6.32 -15.39
C ILE A 41 -5.16 -5.18 -16.30
N GLU A 42 -6.13 -4.61 -17.02
CA GLU A 42 -5.90 -3.36 -17.74
C GLU A 42 -5.79 -2.21 -16.73
N THR A 43 -4.65 -1.56 -16.74
CA THR A 43 -4.35 -0.43 -15.87
C THR A 43 -4.12 0.82 -16.71
N GLY A 44 -4.20 1.99 -16.10
CA GLY A 44 -3.60 3.18 -16.67
C GLY A 44 -2.08 3.14 -16.54
N ASN A 45 -1.43 4.19 -16.97
CA ASN A 45 0.04 4.32 -16.98
C ASN A 45 0.70 4.16 -15.60
N THR A 46 -0.03 4.46 -14.51
CA THR A 46 0.50 4.47 -13.14
C THR A 46 -0.29 3.53 -12.24
N ILE A 47 0.45 2.70 -11.50
CA ILE A 47 -0.05 1.88 -10.39
C ILE A 47 0.33 2.55 -9.07
N ILE A 48 -0.59 2.57 -8.13
CA ILE A 48 -0.36 2.89 -6.72
C ILE A 48 -0.70 1.65 -5.91
N LEU A 49 0.27 1.09 -5.21
CA LEU A 49 0.08 -0.08 -4.36
C LEU A 49 0.09 0.35 -2.89
N VAL A 50 -1.06 0.24 -2.23
CA VAL A 50 -1.26 0.62 -0.83
C VAL A 50 -1.35 -0.62 0.03
N VAL A 51 -0.40 -0.80 0.97
CA VAL A 51 -0.26 -2.02 1.76
C VAL A 51 0.25 -1.76 3.18
N PRO A 52 0.01 -2.67 4.13
CA PRO A 52 0.68 -2.62 5.42
C PRO A 52 2.14 -3.07 5.31
N THR A 53 2.91 -2.80 6.36
CA THR A 53 4.30 -3.26 6.50
C THR A 53 4.33 -4.50 7.38
N TYR A 54 4.78 -5.63 6.82
CA TYR A 54 4.99 -6.88 7.54
C TYR A 54 6.49 -7.22 7.54
N ALA A 55 7.11 -7.18 8.70
CA ALA A 55 8.56 -7.40 8.87
C ALA A 55 9.40 -6.57 7.87
N TRP A 56 9.14 -5.26 7.82
CA TRP A 56 9.83 -4.28 6.96
C TRP A 56 9.74 -4.57 5.45
N ARG A 57 8.66 -5.21 5.03
CA ARG A 57 8.34 -5.56 3.64
C ARG A 57 6.86 -5.35 3.36
N ILE A 58 6.51 -5.32 2.09
CA ILE A 58 5.13 -5.58 1.71
C ILE A 58 4.76 -7.03 2.08
N PRO A 59 3.49 -7.34 2.39
CA PRO A 59 3.09 -8.70 2.72
C PRO A 59 3.49 -9.68 1.61
N ARG A 60 4.07 -10.83 1.99
CA ARG A 60 4.54 -11.84 1.03
C ARG A 60 3.45 -12.31 0.08
N ILE A 61 2.21 -12.44 0.56
CA ILE A 61 1.08 -12.84 -0.28
C ILE A 61 0.76 -11.79 -1.36
N VAL A 62 0.99 -10.51 -1.07
CA VAL A 62 0.82 -9.41 -2.03
C VAL A 62 1.94 -9.46 -3.07
N SER A 63 3.21 -9.59 -2.66
CA SER A 63 4.31 -9.69 -3.63
C SER A 63 4.17 -10.91 -4.53
N ASN A 64 3.78 -12.08 -3.99
CA ASN A 64 3.53 -13.29 -4.77
C ASN A 64 2.39 -13.09 -5.78
N TRP A 65 1.30 -12.43 -5.39
CA TRP A 65 0.20 -12.12 -6.28
C TRP A 65 0.66 -11.16 -7.37
N PHE A 66 1.42 -10.14 -7.01
CA PHE A 66 1.92 -9.12 -7.93
C PHE A 66 2.84 -9.72 -9.00
N TYR A 67 3.71 -10.68 -8.62
CA TYR A 67 4.56 -11.40 -9.58
C TYR A 67 3.76 -12.19 -10.60
N LYS A 68 2.67 -12.83 -10.19
CA LYS A 68 1.85 -13.70 -11.04
C LYS A 68 0.86 -12.96 -11.94
N THR A 69 0.53 -11.71 -11.62
CA THR A 69 -0.46 -10.93 -12.33
C THR A 69 0.20 -10.05 -13.38
N GLU A 70 -0.38 -10.01 -14.59
CA GLU A 70 0.05 -9.10 -15.64
C GLU A 70 -0.72 -7.78 -15.55
N PHE A 71 0.00 -6.66 -15.67
CA PHE A 71 -0.56 -5.31 -15.65
C PHE A 71 -0.43 -4.69 -17.04
N VAL A 72 -1.53 -4.72 -17.79
CA VAL A 72 -1.55 -4.21 -19.17
C VAL A 72 -1.64 -2.68 -19.17
N GLY A 73 -0.68 -2.03 -19.78
CA GLY A 73 -0.61 -0.58 -19.90
C GLY A 73 0.18 0.13 -18.80
N ALA A 74 0.48 -0.53 -17.68
CA ALA A 74 1.29 0.03 -16.61
C ALA A 74 2.74 0.29 -17.06
N LYS A 75 3.27 1.45 -16.71
CA LYS A 75 4.68 1.81 -16.95
C LYS A 75 5.44 2.18 -15.67
N ARG A 76 4.73 2.59 -14.63
CA ARG A 76 5.32 3.08 -13.38
C ARG A 76 4.49 2.71 -12.17
N ILE A 77 5.16 2.62 -11.02
CA ILE A 77 4.54 2.24 -9.75
C ILE A 77 5.03 3.08 -8.58
N TRP A 78 4.08 3.49 -7.75
CA TRP A 78 4.28 4.02 -6.42
C TRP A 78 3.88 3.00 -5.37
N PHE A 79 4.63 2.94 -4.29
CA PHE A 79 4.27 2.16 -3.10
C PHE A 79 3.89 3.11 -1.97
N VAL A 80 2.78 2.83 -1.31
CA VAL A 80 2.36 3.53 -0.09
C VAL A 80 2.23 2.48 1.00
N MET A 81 3.06 2.58 2.02
CA MET A 81 3.14 1.58 3.09
C MET A 81 2.79 2.21 4.42
N ASN A 82 1.79 1.67 5.13
CA ASN A 82 1.54 2.08 6.49
C ASN A 82 2.29 1.21 7.50
N CYS A 83 2.62 1.82 8.62
CA CYS A 83 3.31 1.17 9.74
C CYS A 83 3.01 1.91 11.04
N GLY A 84 3.30 1.26 12.18
CA GLY A 84 3.21 1.90 13.50
C GLY A 84 4.44 2.76 13.83
N SER A 85 5.59 2.48 13.22
CA SER A 85 6.84 3.20 13.47
C SER A 85 7.64 3.48 12.21
N GLU A 86 8.12 2.44 11.52
CA GLU A 86 8.97 2.57 10.35
C GLU A 86 8.79 1.41 9.36
N ILE A 87 9.12 1.65 8.10
CA ILE A 87 9.13 0.64 7.03
C ILE A 87 10.52 0.00 6.83
N GLY A 88 11.54 0.46 7.57
CA GLY A 88 12.91 -0.02 7.42
C GLY A 88 13.43 0.11 5.99
N ASN A 89 14.00 -0.97 5.47
CA ASN A 89 14.58 -0.99 4.11
C ASN A 89 13.59 -1.47 3.02
N ALA A 90 12.28 -1.31 3.25
CA ALA A 90 11.24 -1.75 2.30
C ALA A 90 11.40 -1.15 0.91
N SER A 91 11.81 0.11 0.81
CA SER A 91 12.02 0.81 -0.47
C SER A 91 12.95 0.07 -1.42
N LYS A 92 14.03 -0.54 -0.90
CA LYS A 92 14.96 -1.35 -1.70
C LYS A 92 14.25 -2.55 -2.34
N TYR A 93 13.42 -3.25 -1.57
CA TYR A 93 12.72 -4.44 -2.06
C TYR A 93 11.57 -4.09 -3.00
N ASN A 94 10.91 -2.98 -2.76
CA ASN A 94 9.88 -2.44 -3.65
C ASN A 94 10.48 -2.05 -5.01
N SER A 95 11.66 -1.43 -5.01
CA SER A 95 12.40 -1.13 -6.24
C SER A 95 12.77 -2.38 -7.02
N ILE A 96 13.21 -3.45 -6.34
CA ILE A 96 13.52 -4.74 -6.98
C ILE A 96 12.25 -5.32 -7.61
N LEU A 97 11.14 -5.36 -6.86
CA LEU A 97 9.85 -5.87 -7.36
C LEU A 97 9.37 -5.09 -8.59
N ALA A 98 9.48 -3.77 -8.57
CA ALA A 98 9.12 -2.92 -9.71
C ALA A 98 9.96 -3.26 -10.94
N ASN A 99 11.29 -3.37 -10.77
CA ASN A 99 12.21 -3.69 -11.87
C ASN A 99 11.92 -5.08 -12.47
N GLU A 100 11.68 -6.08 -11.65
CA GLU A 100 11.34 -7.44 -12.11
C GLU A 100 10.01 -7.48 -12.88
N LYS A 101 9.11 -6.55 -12.60
CA LYS A 101 7.85 -6.36 -13.33
C LYS A 101 7.97 -5.38 -14.50
N HIS A 102 9.18 -4.94 -14.84
CA HIS A 102 9.44 -3.96 -15.89
C HIS A 102 8.69 -2.62 -15.70
N LEU A 103 8.47 -2.24 -14.44
CA LEU A 103 7.83 -0.97 -14.06
C LEU A 103 8.88 0.01 -13.55
N ASN A 104 8.76 1.27 -13.93
CA ASN A 104 9.58 2.34 -13.37
C ASN A 104 9.18 2.54 -11.90
N TYR A 105 10.09 2.28 -10.98
CA TYR A 105 9.92 2.55 -9.56
C TYR A 105 9.92 4.06 -9.31
N MET A 106 8.82 4.61 -8.83
CA MET A 106 8.66 6.04 -8.58
C MET A 106 8.97 6.44 -7.14
N GLY A 107 8.89 5.49 -6.22
CA GLY A 107 9.17 5.70 -4.80
C GLY A 107 8.30 4.88 -3.88
N THR A 108 8.66 4.94 -2.59
CA THR A 108 7.86 4.38 -1.50
C THR A 108 7.58 5.46 -0.47
N LYS A 109 6.30 5.75 -0.22
CA LYS A 109 5.87 6.66 0.83
C LYS A 109 5.48 5.86 2.07
N GLN A 110 6.05 6.24 3.21
CA GLN A 110 5.66 5.73 4.51
C GLN A 110 4.53 6.61 5.08
N ILE A 111 3.48 5.98 5.60
CA ILE A 111 2.41 6.64 6.34
C ILE A 111 2.32 6.01 7.72
N LEU A 112 2.50 6.81 8.77
CA LEU A 112 2.31 6.35 10.14
C LEU A 112 0.81 6.23 10.44
N MET A 113 0.41 5.07 10.95
CA MET A 113 -0.96 4.77 11.36
C MET A 113 -0.95 4.16 12.76
N PRO A 114 -2.08 4.23 13.51
CA PRO A 114 -2.15 3.62 14.83
C PRO A 114 -1.70 2.16 14.80
N GLU A 115 -0.86 1.78 15.78
CA GLU A 115 -0.33 0.42 15.90
C GLU A 115 -1.47 -0.58 16.12
N ASN A 116 -1.50 -1.64 15.36
CA ASN A 116 -2.50 -2.69 15.43
C ASN A 116 -1.92 -4.10 15.63
N TYR A 117 -0.59 -4.22 15.75
CA TYR A 117 0.07 -5.47 16.07
C TYR A 117 0.17 -5.67 17.59
N ILE A 118 -0.99 -5.89 18.21
CA ILE A 118 -1.15 -5.97 19.67
C ILE A 118 -0.47 -7.18 20.31
N ALA A 119 0.00 -8.15 19.55
CA ALA A 119 0.75 -9.29 20.05
C ALA A 119 2.14 -8.90 20.60
N MET A 120 2.73 -7.79 20.10
CA MET A 120 4.05 -7.29 20.49
C MET A 120 4.04 -5.85 21.00
N PHE A 121 3.06 -5.06 20.63
CA PHE A 121 2.97 -3.64 20.94
C PHE A 121 1.62 -3.29 21.58
N ASN A 122 1.62 -2.27 22.44
CA ASN A 122 0.37 -1.74 22.97
C ASN A 122 -0.35 -0.93 21.90
N ALA A 123 -1.68 -1.11 21.81
CA ALA A 123 -2.50 -0.21 21.01
C ALA A 123 -2.47 1.21 21.64
N PRO A 124 -2.41 2.26 20.82
CA PRO A 124 -2.46 3.63 21.33
C PRO A 124 -3.82 3.92 21.99
N GLN A 125 -3.82 4.84 22.95
CA GLN A 125 -5.06 5.36 23.50
C GLN A 125 -5.84 6.17 22.43
N LEU A 126 -7.14 6.36 22.65
CA LEU A 126 -8.01 6.99 21.64
C LEU A 126 -7.51 8.36 21.16
N GLU A 127 -7.07 9.21 22.08
CA GLU A 127 -6.57 10.56 21.74
C GLU A 127 -5.27 10.50 20.95
N GLU A 128 -4.34 9.62 21.34
CA GLU A 128 -3.10 9.38 20.61
C GLU A 128 -3.38 8.83 19.21
N ALA A 129 -4.33 7.90 19.07
CA ALA A 129 -4.74 7.36 17.78
C ALA A 129 -5.30 8.45 16.87
N LYS A 130 -6.10 9.37 17.40
CA LYS A 130 -6.62 10.52 16.63
C LYS A 130 -5.51 11.42 16.13
N GLU A 131 -4.54 11.78 16.98
CA GLU A 131 -3.39 12.59 16.58
C GLU A 131 -2.56 11.93 15.48
N ILE A 132 -2.37 10.60 15.54
CA ILE A 132 -1.67 9.84 14.50
C ILE A 132 -2.42 9.93 13.18
N VAL A 133 -3.75 9.74 13.20
CA VAL A 133 -4.57 9.80 11.98
C VAL A 133 -4.60 11.22 11.39
N GLU A 134 -4.67 12.26 12.22
CA GLU A 134 -4.59 13.66 11.75
C GLU A 134 -3.27 13.96 11.03
N LYS A 135 -2.14 13.47 11.55
CA LYS A 135 -0.84 13.57 10.89
C LYS A 135 -0.82 12.77 9.59
N ALA A 136 -1.38 11.55 9.60
CA ALA A 136 -1.48 10.72 8.41
C ALA A 136 -2.25 11.40 7.28
N GLU A 137 -3.30 12.18 7.58
CA GLU A 137 -4.04 12.97 6.58
C GLU A 137 -3.14 13.98 5.85
N ILE A 138 -2.20 14.61 6.57
CA ILE A 138 -1.24 15.55 5.97
C ILE A 138 -0.29 14.77 5.05
N ASP A 139 0.29 13.67 5.55
CA ASP A 139 1.23 12.84 4.79
C ASP A 139 0.59 12.24 3.53
N ILE A 140 -0.69 11.85 3.60
CA ILE A 140 -1.44 11.35 2.45
C ILE A 140 -1.58 12.45 1.40
N LYS A 141 -1.98 13.66 1.78
CA LYS A 141 -2.10 14.80 0.86
C LYS A 141 -0.78 15.11 0.16
N GLU A 142 0.33 15.09 0.90
CA GLU A 142 1.66 15.28 0.32
C GLU A 142 2.08 14.17 -0.64
N THR A 143 1.51 12.97 -0.51
CA THR A 143 1.79 11.84 -1.40
C THR A 143 1.16 12.03 -2.78
N ILE A 144 0.08 12.80 -2.85
CA ILE A 144 -0.74 12.97 -4.06
C ILE A 144 -0.18 14.07 -4.99
N ILE A 145 0.64 14.95 -4.47
CA ILE A 145 1.32 16.01 -5.22
C ILE A 145 2.56 15.44 -5.91
#